data_a2f0f94881f9a935f5e37cd1e39d959d
#
_entry.id   a2f0f94881f9a935f5e37cd1e39d959d
#
_cell.length_a   1.000
_cell.length_b   1.000
_cell.length_c   1.000
_cell.angle_alpha   90.00
_cell.angle_beta   90.00
_cell.angle_gamma   90.00
#
_symmetry.space_group_name_H-M   'P 1'
#
loop_
_entity.id
_entity.type
_entity.pdbx_description
1 polymer ?
#
loop_
_entity_poly.entity_id
_entity_poly.type
_entity_poly.pdbx_seq_one_letter_code
_entity_poly.pdbx_strand_id
1 'polypeptide(L)' 'MNYQEYRQSLNQKLAEKVQRELADFREDILSKSPQEIYDAAYQIILKNDIAECFSKAEYSPQAAKALMKSPNLL' A
#
# COMPACT_ATOMS: atom_id res chain seq x y z
N MET A 1 -15.52 2.37 -21.77
CA MET A 1 -14.49 1.60 -21.03
C MET A 1 -14.94 0.16 -20.88
N ASN A 2 -14.15 -0.81 -21.34
CA ASN A 2 -14.48 -2.22 -21.17
C ASN A 2 -14.08 -2.71 -19.77
N TYR A 3 -14.44 -3.96 -19.45
CA TYR A 3 -14.15 -4.55 -18.14
C TYR A 3 -12.67 -4.55 -17.82
N GLN A 4 -11.83 -4.89 -18.80
CA GLN A 4 -10.38 -4.99 -18.62
C GLN A 4 -9.77 -3.64 -18.26
N GLU A 5 -10.16 -2.59 -18.97
CA GLU A 5 -9.67 -1.23 -18.70
C GLU A 5 -10.14 -0.72 -17.35
N TYR A 6 -11.39 -1.00 -17.01
CA TYR A 6 -11.96 -0.62 -15.73
C TYR A 6 -11.21 -1.29 -14.57
N ARG A 7 -10.94 -2.58 -14.71
CA ARG A 7 -10.18 -3.36 -13.73
C ARG A 7 -8.78 -2.80 -13.55
N GLN A 8 -8.09 -2.52 -14.65
CA GLN A 8 -6.74 -1.94 -14.60
C GLN A 8 -6.72 -0.58 -13.93
N SER A 9 -7.70 0.26 -14.21
CA SER A 9 -7.81 1.58 -13.59
C SER A 9 -7.98 1.47 -12.08
N LEU A 10 -8.83 0.57 -11.61
CA LEU A 10 -9.05 0.37 -10.18
C LEU A 10 -7.81 -0.19 -9.49
N ASN A 11 -7.13 -1.14 -10.13
CA ASN A 11 -5.91 -1.72 -9.57
C ASN A 11 -4.78 -0.68 -9.51
N GLN A 12 -4.70 0.20 -10.49
CA GLN A 12 -3.73 1.30 -10.49
C GLN A 12 -3.99 2.26 -9.32
N LYS A 13 -5.25 2.62 -9.10
CA LYS A 13 -5.63 3.49 -7.98
C LYS A 13 -5.31 2.85 -6.63
N LEU A 14 -5.55 1.55 -6.54
CA LEU A 14 -5.22 0.79 -5.32
C LEU A 14 -3.72 0.80 -5.07
N ALA A 15 -2.92 0.56 -6.11
CA ALA A 15 -1.46 0.60 -6.01
C ALA A 15 -0.97 1.98 -5.58
N GLU A 16 -1.55 3.04 -6.13
CA GLU A 16 -1.21 4.42 -5.75
C GLU A 16 -1.53 4.70 -4.28
N LYS A 17 -2.66 4.19 -3.79
CA LYS A 17 -3.04 4.32 -2.39
C LYS A 17 -2.02 3.64 -1.48
N VAL A 18 -1.62 2.42 -1.81
CA VAL A 18 -0.63 1.66 -1.05
C VAL A 18 0.72 2.40 -1.03
N GLN A 19 1.15 2.93 -2.18
CA GLN A 19 2.41 3.67 -2.27
C GLN A 19 2.37 4.95 -1.45
N ARG A 20 1.22 5.61 -1.40
CA ARG A 20 1.05 6.82 -0.58
C ARG A 20 1.14 6.48 0.90
N GLU A 21 0.48 5.40 1.33
CA GLU A 21 0.56 4.94 2.71
C GLU A 21 2.01 4.58 3.09
N LEU A 22 2.73 3.94 2.17
CA LEU A 22 4.13 3.60 2.41
C LEU A 22 5.01 4.83 2.51
N ALA A 23 4.77 5.85 1.66
CA ALA A 23 5.51 7.10 1.70
C ALA A 23 5.27 7.84 3.02
N ASP A 24 4.02 7.89 3.48
CA ASP A 24 3.67 8.52 4.76
C ASP A 24 4.34 7.79 5.93
N PHE A 25 4.35 6.48 5.90
CA PHE A 25 5.04 5.66 6.89
C PHE A 25 6.53 5.95 6.90
N ARG A 26 7.17 6.05 5.71
CA ARG A 26 8.59 6.37 5.59
C ARG A 26 8.91 7.74 6.21
N GLU A 27 8.09 8.74 5.93
CA GLU A 27 8.29 10.07 6.51
C GLU A 27 8.20 10.03 8.02
N ASP A 28 7.22 9.31 8.55
CA ASP A 28 7.06 9.14 9.99
C ASP A 28 8.29 8.48 10.62
N ILE A 29 8.78 7.41 10.01
CA ILE A 29 9.97 6.69 10.48
C ILE A 29 11.20 7.59 10.46
N LEU A 30 11.39 8.36 9.38
CA LEU A 30 12.57 9.22 9.24
C LEU A 30 12.57 10.37 10.25
N SER A 31 11.43 10.70 10.85
CA SER A 31 11.33 11.71 11.89
C SER A 31 11.70 11.20 13.28
N LYS A 32 11.87 9.88 13.42
CA LYS A 32 12.12 9.24 14.70
C LYS A 32 13.60 9.19 15.03
N SER A 33 13.91 8.94 16.32
CA SER A 33 15.29 8.75 16.75
C SER A 33 15.86 7.44 16.19
N PRO A 34 17.22 7.31 16.09
CA PRO A 34 17.83 6.05 15.64
C PRO A 34 17.37 4.82 16.41
N GLN A 35 17.16 4.94 17.73
CA GLN A 35 16.69 3.84 18.54
C GLN A 35 15.27 3.43 18.19
N GLU A 36 14.40 4.41 17.97
CA GLU A 36 13.02 4.17 17.58
C GLU A 36 12.93 3.51 16.18
N ILE A 37 13.82 3.92 15.27
CA ILE A 37 13.91 3.32 13.93
C ILE A 37 14.33 1.85 14.05
N TYR A 38 15.32 1.57 14.88
CA TYR A 38 15.78 0.20 15.13
C TYR A 38 14.64 -0.65 15.68
N ASP A 39 13.90 -0.12 16.66
CA ASP A 39 12.78 -0.84 17.26
C ASP A 39 11.64 -1.07 16.27
N ALA A 40 11.52 -0.23 15.25
CA ALA A 40 10.51 -0.35 14.21
C ALA A 40 10.95 -1.19 13.00
N ALA A 41 12.17 -1.76 13.02
CA ALA A 41 12.75 -2.45 11.86
C ALA A 41 11.84 -3.55 11.32
N TYR A 42 11.22 -4.33 12.20
CA TYR A 42 10.30 -5.40 11.77
C TYR A 42 9.11 -4.84 11.00
N GLN A 43 8.53 -3.74 11.49
CA GLN A 43 7.39 -3.10 10.82
C GLN A 43 7.79 -2.52 9.45
N ILE A 44 9.01 -2.00 9.34
CA ILE A 44 9.53 -1.48 8.08
C ILE A 44 9.57 -2.59 7.03
N ILE A 45 10.14 -3.73 7.39
CA ILE A 45 10.23 -4.89 6.50
C ILE A 45 8.83 -5.40 6.14
N LEU A 46 7.97 -5.56 7.13
CA LEU A 46 6.63 -6.09 6.94
C LEU A 46 5.80 -5.21 6.01
N LYS A 47 5.80 -3.89 6.23
CA LYS A 47 5.01 -2.97 5.41
C LYS A 47 5.53 -2.90 3.98
N ASN A 48 6.84 -2.98 3.78
CA ASN A 48 7.41 -3.02 2.44
C ASN A 48 7.02 -4.32 1.72
N ASP A 49 7.01 -5.45 2.42
CA ASP A 49 6.60 -6.73 1.85
C ASP A 49 5.12 -6.72 1.47
N ILE A 50 4.27 -6.16 2.32
CA ILE A 50 2.84 -6.03 2.02
C ILE A 50 2.62 -5.14 0.80
N ALA A 51 3.32 -4.01 0.72
CA ALA A 51 3.23 -3.11 -0.43
C ALA A 51 3.66 -3.81 -1.71
N GLU A 52 4.70 -4.63 -1.66
CA GLU A 52 5.15 -5.42 -2.81
C GLU A 52 4.07 -6.41 -3.25
N CYS A 53 3.43 -7.09 -2.30
CA CYS A 53 2.32 -8.00 -2.62
C CYS A 53 1.18 -7.27 -3.33
N PHE A 54 0.81 -6.08 -2.87
CA PHE A 54 -0.22 -5.29 -3.52
C PHE A 54 0.17 -4.88 -4.94
N SER A 55 1.45 -4.57 -5.18
CA SER A 55 1.92 -4.14 -6.50
C SER A 55 1.89 -5.27 -7.52
N LYS A 56 1.97 -6.53 -7.07
CA LYS A 56 1.98 -7.70 -7.94
C LYS A 56 0.62 -8.35 -8.12
N ALA A 57 -0.32 -8.07 -7.21
CA ALA A 57 -1.63 -8.68 -7.24
C ALA A 57 -2.55 -7.95 -8.21
N GLU A 58 -3.47 -8.70 -8.83
CA GLU A 58 -4.53 -8.14 -9.65
C GLU A 58 -5.86 -8.49 -8.98
N TYR A 59 -6.66 -7.46 -8.74
CA TYR A 59 -7.93 -7.61 -8.07
C TYR A 59 -9.09 -7.40 -9.04
N SER A 60 -10.20 -8.09 -8.82
CA SER A 60 -11.44 -7.79 -9.52
C SER A 60 -11.89 -6.37 -9.16
N PRO A 61 -12.71 -5.72 -10.02
CA PRO A 61 -13.21 -4.38 -9.68
C PRO A 61 -13.92 -4.33 -8.33
N GLN A 62 -14.65 -5.38 -7.99
CA GLN A 62 -15.38 -5.47 -6.72
C GLN A 62 -14.41 -5.51 -5.54
N ALA A 63 -13.37 -6.34 -5.62
CA ALA A 63 -12.36 -6.46 -4.58
C ALA A 63 -11.55 -5.17 -4.44
N ALA A 64 -11.15 -4.57 -5.57
CA ALA A 64 -10.40 -3.31 -5.57
C ALA A 64 -11.19 -2.18 -4.91
N LYS A 65 -12.49 -2.07 -5.20
CA LYS A 65 -13.34 -1.06 -4.58
C LYS A 65 -13.46 -1.27 -3.08
N ALA A 66 -13.59 -2.52 -2.64
CA ALA A 66 -13.66 -2.84 -1.21
C ALA A 66 -12.37 -2.44 -0.50
N LEU A 67 -11.22 -2.72 -1.10
CA LEU A 67 -9.92 -2.34 -0.54
C LEU A 67 -9.72 -0.83 -0.52
N MET A 68 -10.19 -0.13 -1.55
CA MET A 68 -10.10 1.34 -1.62
C MET A 68 -10.87 2.03 -0.50
N LYS A 69 -11.90 1.39 0.05
CA LYS A 69 -12.68 1.93 1.16
C LYS A 69 -12.00 1.75 2.51
N SER A 70 -11.00 0.89 2.60
CA SER A 70 -10.28 0.70 3.84
C SER A 70 -9.47 1.94 4.18
N PRO A 71 -9.47 2.41 5.45
CA PRO A 71 -8.67 3.57 5.84
C PRO A 71 -7.17 3.27 5.78
N ASN A 72 -6.77 2.01 5.98
CA ASN A 72 -5.38 1.58 5.94
C ASN A 72 -5.26 0.22 5.28
N LEU A 73 -4.27 0.08 4.39
CA LEU A 73 -3.96 -1.19 3.74
C LEU A 73 -2.65 -1.79 4.29
N LEU A 74 -1.83 -0.98 4.94
CA LEU A 74 -0.55 -1.40 5.52
C LEU A 74 -0.60 -1.59 7.03
#